data_bdd0d81881f3a5b4aed67c62c3d0dfb6
#
_entry.id   bdd0d81881f3a5b4aed67c62c3d0dfb6
#
_cell.length_a   1.000
_cell.length_b   1.000
_cell.length_c   1.000
_cell.angle_alpha   90.00
_cell.angle_beta   90.00
_cell.angle_gamma   90.00
#
_symmetry.space_group_name_H-M   'P 1'
#
loop_
_entity.id
_entity.type
_entity.pdbx_description
1 polymer ?
#
loop_
_entity_poly.entity_id
_entity_poly.type
_entity_poly.pdbx_seq_one_letter_code
_entity_poly.pdbx_strand_id
1 'polypeptide(L)'
;MKNDQYSLLKEKIKSKDFSSVFLLVDENTDKYCLEIFINKSEINNFKKILIKSGEENKNIDTCINIWKELNSQKADRKSLIINLGGGVLTDIGGFVASTYLRGIEFINVPTTLLGMVDAAHGGKTG
;
A
#
# COMPACT_ATOMS: atom_id res chain seq x y z
N MET A 1 -18.12 10.18 0.70
CA MET A 1 -17.80 8.81 1.00
C MET A 1 -16.39 8.45 0.66
N LYS A 2 -16.12 8.18 -0.61
CA LYS A 2 -14.77 7.85 -1.02
C LYS A 2 -13.80 8.96 -0.75
N ASN A 3 -14.23 10.19 -0.97
CA ASN A 3 -13.38 11.34 -0.69
C ASN A 3 -13.05 11.44 0.78
N ASP A 4 -14.01 11.07 1.62
CA ASP A 4 -13.77 11.09 3.06
C ASP A 4 -12.70 10.09 3.46
N GLN A 5 -12.67 8.92 2.81
CA GLN A 5 -11.67 7.92 3.13
C GLN A 5 -10.28 8.38 2.73
N TYR A 6 -10.15 9.03 1.59
CA TYR A 6 -8.87 9.59 1.19
C TYR A 6 -8.44 10.73 2.10
N SER A 7 -9.40 11.54 2.51
CA SER A 7 -9.13 12.62 3.46
C SER A 7 -8.66 12.07 4.80
N LEU A 8 -9.30 11.00 5.27
CA LEU A 8 -8.91 10.37 6.52
C LEU A 8 -7.51 9.78 6.45
N LEU A 9 -7.20 9.16 5.32
CA LEU A 9 -5.87 8.60 5.10
C LEU A 9 -4.81 9.69 5.14
N LYS A 10 -5.06 10.76 4.41
CA LYS A 10 -4.14 11.88 4.35
C LYS A 10 -3.96 12.51 5.73
N GLU A 11 -5.05 12.65 6.46
CA GLU A 11 -5.03 13.23 7.79
C GLU A 11 -4.26 12.33 8.77
N LYS A 12 -4.46 11.03 8.66
CA LYS A 12 -3.75 10.10 9.53
C LYS A 12 -2.25 10.17 9.30
N ILE A 13 -1.84 10.28 8.06
CA ILE A 13 -0.42 10.38 7.74
C ILE A 13 0.16 11.68 8.27
N LYS A 14 -0.59 12.76 8.18
CA LYS A 14 -0.13 14.04 8.69
C LYS A 14 -0.10 14.12 10.21
N SER A 15 -1.04 13.44 10.87
CA SER A 15 -1.15 13.53 12.33
C SER A 15 -0.05 12.78 13.05
N LYS A 16 0.57 11.82 12.39
CA LYS A 16 1.69 11.08 12.95
C LYS A 16 2.96 11.47 12.23
N ASP A 17 4.02 11.54 12.99
CA ASP A 17 5.31 11.94 12.44
C ASP A 17 6.05 10.71 11.95
N PHE A 18 5.63 10.18 10.82
CA PHE A 18 6.29 9.02 10.23
C PHE A 18 7.66 9.42 9.68
N SER A 19 8.65 8.61 9.98
CA SER A 19 10.00 8.85 9.49
C SER A 19 10.09 8.63 8.00
N SER A 20 9.30 7.69 7.48
CA SER A 20 9.23 7.42 6.05
C SER A 20 7.94 6.68 5.76
N VAL A 21 7.49 6.79 4.51
CA VAL A 21 6.28 6.13 4.06
C VAL A 21 6.66 5.24 2.87
N PHE A 22 6.27 3.98 2.95
CA PHE A 22 6.50 3.02 1.89
C PHE A 22 5.16 2.64 1.28
N LEU A 23 5.15 2.51 -0.03
CA LEU A 23 3.95 2.09 -0.74
C LEU A 23 4.21 0.73 -1.38
N LEU A 24 3.49 -0.28 -0.91
CA LEU A 24 3.61 -1.62 -1.44
C LEU A 24 2.57 -1.81 -2.54
N VAL A 25 3.04 -2.16 -3.71
CA VAL A 25 2.18 -2.39 -4.87
C VAL A 25 2.63 -3.66 -5.58
N ASP A 26 1.74 -4.26 -6.34
CA ASP A 26 2.15 -5.30 -7.28
C ASP A 26 2.17 -4.70 -8.69
N GLU A 27 2.59 -5.50 -9.66
CA GLU A 27 2.73 -5.00 -11.02
C GLU A 27 1.43 -4.48 -11.60
N ASN A 28 0.28 -5.03 -11.18
CA ASN A 28 -1.01 -4.57 -11.66
C ASN A 28 -1.43 -3.28 -11.00
N THR A 29 -1.29 -3.18 -9.69
CA THR A 29 -1.68 -1.95 -9.00
C THR A 29 -0.72 -0.82 -9.32
N ASP A 30 0.54 -1.14 -9.55
CA ASP A 30 1.50 -0.13 -9.99
C ASP A 30 1.07 0.47 -11.33
N LYS A 31 0.66 -0.39 -12.25
CA LYS A 31 0.31 0.03 -13.60
C LYS A 31 -1.04 0.72 -13.68
N TYR A 32 -2.04 0.20 -12.97
CA TYR A 32 -3.42 0.65 -13.18
C TYR A 32 -3.98 1.51 -12.05
N CYS A 33 -3.39 1.46 -10.86
CA CYS A 33 -3.99 2.10 -9.69
C CYS A 33 -3.14 3.19 -9.07
N LEU A 34 -1.85 3.14 -9.25
CA LEU A 34 -0.94 4.04 -8.55
C LEU A 34 -1.24 5.51 -8.83
N GLU A 35 -1.44 5.84 -10.10
CA GLU A 35 -1.68 7.23 -10.48
C GLU A 35 -3.00 7.73 -9.91
N ILE A 36 -4.01 6.88 -9.92
CA ILE A 36 -5.31 7.22 -9.34
C ILE A 36 -5.15 7.47 -7.85
N PHE A 37 -4.41 6.60 -7.18
CA PHE A 37 -4.15 6.73 -5.75
C PHE A 37 -3.46 8.06 -5.43
N ILE A 38 -2.41 8.39 -6.18
CA ILE A 38 -1.67 9.62 -5.96
C ILE A 38 -2.58 10.83 -6.15
N ASN A 39 -3.36 10.82 -7.22
CA ASN A 39 -4.24 11.95 -7.52
C ASN A 39 -5.32 12.14 -6.46
N LYS A 40 -5.89 11.05 -5.97
CA LYS A 40 -6.98 11.14 -5.02
C LYS A 40 -6.51 11.38 -3.60
N SER A 41 -5.42 10.79 -3.20
CA SER A 41 -4.91 10.92 -1.84
C SER A 41 -3.99 12.12 -1.67
N GLU A 42 -3.42 12.60 -2.76
CA GLU A 42 -2.41 13.66 -2.75
C GLU A 42 -1.16 13.25 -1.98
N ILE A 43 -0.96 11.95 -1.81
CA ILE A 43 0.22 11.42 -1.18
C ILE A 43 1.21 11.09 -2.28
N ASN A 44 2.33 11.80 -2.31
CA ASN A 44 3.33 11.60 -3.36
C ASN A 44 4.75 11.47 -2.82
N ASN A 45 4.92 11.54 -1.51
CA ASN A 45 6.23 11.42 -0.88
C ASN A 45 6.33 10.06 -0.22
N PHE A 46 6.69 9.06 -1.01
CA PHE A 46 6.80 7.69 -0.53
C PHE A 46 7.86 6.95 -1.32
N LYS A 47 8.30 5.82 -0.76
CA LYS A 47 9.20 4.91 -1.44
C LYS A 47 8.39 3.70 -1.88
N LYS A 48 8.48 3.37 -3.16
CA LYS A 48 7.67 2.30 -3.72
C LYS A 48 8.38 0.96 -3.61
N ILE A 49 7.64 -0.06 -3.19
CA ILE A 49 8.12 -1.44 -3.19
C ILE A 49 7.19 -2.22 -4.10
N LEU A 50 7.76 -2.85 -5.12
CA LEU A 50 7.02 -3.56 -6.13
C LEU A 50 7.20 -5.06 -5.95
N ILE A 51 6.08 -5.80 -5.94
CA ILE A 51 6.12 -7.26 -5.90
C ILE A 51 5.35 -7.80 -7.09
N LYS A 52 5.52 -9.09 -7.33
CA LYS A 52 4.75 -9.76 -8.38
C LYS A 52 3.35 -10.05 -7.90
N SER A 53 2.38 -9.95 -8.80
CA SER A 53 0.99 -10.24 -8.47
C SER A 53 0.73 -11.75 -8.54
N GLY A 54 -0.34 -12.17 -7.86
CA GLY A 54 -0.79 -13.54 -7.91
C GLY A 54 -0.60 -14.28 -6.61
N GLU A 55 -1.52 -15.22 -6.37
CA GLU A 55 -1.55 -16.01 -5.15
C GLU A 55 -0.27 -16.81 -4.96
N GLU A 56 0.37 -17.21 -6.05
CA GLU A 56 1.61 -17.99 -5.97
C GLU A 56 2.74 -17.19 -5.35
N ASN A 57 2.62 -15.89 -5.29
CA ASN A 57 3.63 -15.04 -4.67
C ASN A 57 3.33 -14.74 -3.20
N LYS A 58 2.28 -15.32 -2.68
CA LYS A 58 1.94 -15.19 -1.26
C LYS A 58 2.73 -16.23 -0.48
N ASN A 59 4.02 -15.96 -0.31
CA ASN A 59 4.93 -16.90 0.33
C ASN A 59 6.01 -16.15 1.11
N ILE A 60 6.80 -16.92 1.84
CA ILE A 60 7.80 -16.33 2.72
C ILE A 60 8.93 -15.65 1.94
N ASP A 61 9.24 -16.15 0.77
CA ASP A 61 10.31 -15.55 -0.05
C ASP A 61 9.95 -14.13 -0.44
N THR A 62 8.69 -13.88 -0.79
CA THR A 62 8.22 -12.54 -1.08
C THR A 62 8.36 -11.65 0.14
N CYS A 63 8.00 -12.16 1.30
CA CYS A 63 8.12 -11.39 2.55
C CYS A 63 9.59 -11.07 2.85
N ILE A 64 10.48 -12.02 2.65
CA ILE A 64 11.91 -11.79 2.86
C ILE A 64 12.40 -10.68 1.95
N ASN A 65 11.98 -10.70 0.70
CA ASN A 65 12.39 -9.67 -0.25
C ASN A 65 11.90 -8.29 0.18
N ILE A 66 10.68 -8.20 0.70
CA ILE A 66 10.16 -6.92 1.18
C ILE A 66 10.94 -6.46 2.41
N TRP A 67 11.22 -7.37 3.35
CA TRP A 67 12.02 -7.02 4.53
C TRP A 67 13.38 -6.47 4.11
N LYS A 68 14.02 -7.10 3.11
CA LYS A 68 15.30 -6.62 2.62
C LYS A 68 15.19 -5.24 2.00
N GLU A 69 14.13 -5.00 1.26
CA GLU A 69 13.87 -3.70 0.65
C GLU A 69 13.70 -2.63 1.72
N LEU A 70 12.89 -2.93 2.73
CA LEU A 70 12.68 -2.00 3.82
C LEU A 70 13.99 -1.69 4.53
N ASN A 71 14.78 -2.72 4.79
CA ASN A 71 16.04 -2.54 5.49
C ASN A 71 17.03 -1.73 4.65
N SER A 72 17.11 -2.01 3.36
CA SER A 72 18.05 -1.30 2.48
C SER A 72 17.69 0.17 2.36
N GLN A 73 16.42 0.50 2.47
CA GLN A 73 15.96 1.89 2.41
C GLN A 73 15.81 2.52 3.79
N LYS A 74 16.36 1.86 4.79
CA LYS A 74 16.48 2.39 6.16
C LYS A 74 15.14 2.65 6.84
N ALA A 75 14.19 1.76 6.60
CA ALA A 75 12.93 1.81 7.34
C ALA A 75 13.21 1.58 8.81
N ASP A 76 12.45 2.25 9.66
CA ASP A 76 12.60 2.11 11.10
C ASP A 76 11.22 1.94 11.74
N ARG A 77 11.17 1.92 13.06
CA ARG A 77 9.93 1.65 13.77
C ARG A 77 8.89 2.74 13.62
N LYS A 78 9.27 3.90 13.12
CA LYS A 78 8.34 5.00 12.85
C LYS A 78 7.95 5.06 11.39
N SER A 79 8.30 4.06 10.61
CA SER A 79 7.91 3.99 9.21
C SER A 79 6.48 3.50 9.07
N LEU A 80 5.87 3.83 7.94
CA LEU A 80 4.52 3.40 7.61
C LEU A 80 4.56 2.64 6.29
N ILE A 81 3.81 1.53 6.22
CA ILE A 81 3.60 0.85 4.95
C ILE A 81 2.16 1.06 4.53
N ILE A 82 1.95 1.53 3.32
CA ILE A 82 0.63 1.60 2.71
C ILE A 82 0.55 0.46 1.72
N ASN A 83 -0.40 -0.44 1.93
CA ASN A 83 -0.60 -1.60 1.05
C ASN A 83 -1.70 -1.28 0.05
N LEU A 84 -1.32 -1.04 -1.19
CA LEU A 84 -2.27 -0.68 -2.24
C LEU A 84 -2.52 -1.89 -3.12
N GLY A 85 -3.63 -2.57 -2.90
CA GLY A 85 -3.92 -3.75 -3.69
C GLY A 85 -5.08 -4.57 -3.17
N GLY A 86 -5.21 -5.76 -3.71
CA GLY A 86 -6.23 -6.71 -3.32
C GLY A 86 -5.79 -7.55 -2.12
N GLY A 87 -6.55 -8.62 -1.88
CA GLY A 87 -6.36 -9.45 -0.69
C GLY A 87 -4.98 -10.06 -0.55
N VAL A 88 -4.42 -10.55 -1.65
CA VAL A 88 -3.09 -11.16 -1.59
C VAL A 88 -2.05 -10.15 -1.14
N LEU A 89 -2.08 -8.97 -1.74
CA LEU A 89 -1.09 -7.94 -1.42
C LEU A 89 -1.27 -7.41 0.00
N THR A 90 -2.49 -7.17 0.42
CA THR A 90 -2.73 -6.66 1.77
C THR A 90 -2.37 -7.69 2.83
N ASP A 91 -2.59 -8.98 2.55
CA ASP A 91 -2.16 -10.03 3.47
C ASP A 91 -0.64 -10.07 3.61
N ILE A 92 0.06 -10.00 2.49
CA ILE A 92 1.52 -9.98 2.50
C ILE A 92 2.03 -8.75 3.24
N GLY A 93 1.50 -7.58 2.88
CA GLY A 93 1.95 -6.33 3.48
C GLY A 93 1.67 -6.24 4.96
N GLY A 94 0.50 -6.73 5.38
CA GLY A 94 0.15 -6.75 6.79
C GLY A 94 1.06 -7.65 7.59
N PHE A 95 1.37 -8.82 7.05
CA PHE A 95 2.28 -9.74 7.71
C PHE A 95 3.69 -9.14 7.81
N VAL A 96 4.16 -8.56 6.73
CA VAL A 96 5.48 -7.92 6.71
C VAL A 96 5.55 -6.81 7.75
N ALA A 97 4.55 -5.94 7.76
CA ALA A 97 4.54 -4.82 8.70
C ALA A 97 4.50 -5.30 10.14
N SER A 98 3.72 -6.35 10.41
CA SER A 98 3.56 -6.86 11.77
C SER A 98 4.82 -7.53 12.28
N THR A 99 5.68 -8.00 11.40
CA THR A 99 6.87 -8.74 11.77
C THR A 99 8.16 -7.95 11.62
N TYR A 100 8.13 -6.84 10.91
CA TYR A 100 9.33 -6.02 10.72
C TYR A 100 9.61 -5.22 11.98
N LEU A 101 10.82 -5.38 12.52
CA LEU A 101 11.25 -4.65 13.73
C LEU A 101 10.21 -4.71 14.86
N ARG A 102 9.58 -5.87 15.03
CA ARG A 102 8.56 -6.11 16.07
C ARG A 102 7.26 -5.35 15.82
N GLY A 103 7.06 -4.94 14.58
CA GLY A 103 5.82 -4.32 14.16
C GLY A 103 5.97 -2.85 13.83
N ILE A 104 5.57 -2.51 12.61
CA ILE A 104 5.46 -1.10 12.20
C ILE A 104 4.02 -0.91 11.73
N GLU A 105 3.61 0.35 11.66
CA GLU A 105 2.24 0.64 11.25
C GLU A 105 2.02 0.38 9.78
N PHE A 106 0.81 -0.02 9.43
CA PHE A 106 0.44 -0.18 8.03
C PHE A 106 -1.01 0.23 7.84
N ILE A 107 -1.34 0.57 6.61
CA ILE A 107 -2.69 0.93 6.20
C ILE A 107 -2.97 0.17 4.92
N ASN A 108 -4.14 -0.47 4.87
CA ASN A 108 -4.57 -1.14 3.64
C ASN A 108 -5.44 -0.20 2.83
N VAL A 109 -5.10 -0.06 1.56
CA VAL A 109 -5.92 0.70 0.61
C VAL A 109 -6.36 -0.30 -0.45
N PRO A 110 -7.54 -0.87 -0.30
CA PRO A 110 -8.00 -1.88 -1.24
C PRO A 110 -8.29 -1.26 -2.59
N THR A 111 -7.91 -1.97 -3.63
CA THR A 111 -8.17 -1.50 -4.98
C THR A 111 -9.65 -1.43 -5.28
N THR A 112 -10.48 -2.11 -4.51
CA THR A 112 -11.92 -1.97 -4.65
C THR A 112 -12.37 -0.53 -4.41
N LEU A 113 -11.67 0.18 -3.53
CA LEU A 113 -11.97 1.58 -3.29
C LEU A 113 -11.72 2.41 -4.53
N LEU A 114 -10.57 2.18 -5.19
CA LEU A 114 -10.24 2.83 -6.45
C LEU A 114 -11.13 2.32 -7.57
N GLY A 115 -11.34 1.01 -7.59
CA GLY A 115 -12.15 0.37 -8.60
C GLY A 115 -13.58 0.82 -8.60
N MET A 116 -14.12 1.17 -7.43
CA MET A 116 -15.47 1.69 -7.37
C MET A 116 -15.59 3.02 -8.09
N VAL A 117 -14.56 3.85 -7.97
CA VAL A 117 -14.54 5.11 -8.70
C VAL A 117 -14.48 4.85 -10.20
N ASP A 118 -13.57 3.98 -10.61
CA ASP A 118 -13.40 3.66 -12.01
C ASP A 118 -14.57 2.89 -12.58
N ALA A 119 -15.13 2.00 -11.79
CA ALA A 119 -16.30 1.24 -12.21
C ALA A 119 -17.48 2.17 -12.47
N ALA A 120 -17.63 3.17 -11.63
CA ALA A 120 -18.68 4.16 -11.85
C ALA A 120 -18.50 4.86 -13.18
N HIS A 121 -17.27 5.17 -13.52
CA HIS A 121 -16.97 5.81 -14.80
C HIS A 121 -17.13 4.85 -15.96
N GLY A 122 -16.67 3.62 -15.76
CA GLY A 122 -16.69 2.64 -16.81
C GLY A 122 -18.01 1.92 -17.00
N GLY A 123 -18.94 2.16 -16.10
CA GLY A 123 -20.20 1.47 -16.14
C GLY A 123 -20.08 0.01 -15.79
N LYS A 124 -19.06 -0.35 -15.08
CA LYS A 124 -18.82 -1.72 -14.71
C LYS A 124 -18.77 -1.85 -13.21
N THR A 125 -19.18 -3.00 -12.78
CA THR A 125 -19.12 -3.27 -11.36
C THR A 125 -17.90 -4.07 -11.00
N GLY A 126 -17.05 -4.21 -11.89
CA GLY A 126 -15.74 -4.78 -11.65
C GLY A 126 -15.67 -5.91 -10.72
#